data_88e8e74e4481f0baac7e6be903bc40f4
#
_entry.id   88e8e74e4481f0baac7e6be903bc40f4
#
_cell.length_a   1.000
_cell.length_b   1.000
_cell.length_c   1.000
_cell.angle_alpha   90.00
_cell.angle_beta   90.00
_cell.angle_gamma   90.00
#
_symmetry.space_group_name_H-M   'P 1'
#
loop_
_entity.id
_entity.type
_entity.pdbx_description
1 polymer ?
#
loop_
_entity_poly.entity_id
_entity_poly.type
_entity_poly.pdbx_seq_one_letter_code
_entity_poly.pdbx_strand_id
1 'polypeptide(L)'
;MKKIFLLILFFQTSAFSQNLGKAYFAGGCFWCMEESFENEEGVLEVISGYSGGITENPTYEEVTYGTTGHFETIEIIYDKNKTNYKNLLDLFWKNIDPFDAKGQFCDKGYSYRSVSFYENEKQKDLIEKSIQKLEKKFNKKIVTYVKKFDKFYKAEDRHQNYYEEKFLNYMRYKEACGREETLNKIWN
;
A
#
# COMPACT_ATOMS: atom_id res chain seq x y z
N MET A 1 -67.86 -16.07 -0.33
CA MET A 1 -66.75 -15.38 0.31
C MET A 1 -65.47 -16.11 -0.02
N LYS A 2 -64.66 -15.57 -0.98
CA LYS A 2 -63.37 -16.18 -1.38
C LYS A 2 -62.27 -15.60 -0.47
N LYS A 3 -61.61 -16.47 0.31
CA LYS A 3 -60.46 -16.12 1.14
C LYS A 3 -59.23 -16.06 0.22
N ILE A 4 -58.67 -14.87 0.03
CA ILE A 4 -57.37 -14.68 -0.66
C ILE A 4 -56.27 -14.94 0.36
N PHE A 5 -55.48 -15.99 0.16
CA PHE A 5 -54.28 -16.26 0.92
C PHE A 5 -53.14 -15.49 0.30
N LEU A 6 -52.64 -14.45 1.00
CA LEU A 6 -51.50 -13.67 0.60
C LEU A 6 -50.22 -14.40 1.04
N LEU A 7 -49.54 -14.99 0.06
CA LEU A 7 -48.24 -15.66 0.30
C LEU A 7 -47.14 -14.60 0.41
N ILE A 8 -46.67 -14.28 1.60
CA ILE A 8 -45.56 -13.38 1.84
C ILE A 8 -44.25 -14.18 1.65
N LEU A 9 -43.60 -13.99 0.50
CA LEU A 9 -42.25 -14.52 0.27
C LEU A 9 -41.23 -13.66 1.06
N PHE A 10 -40.69 -14.24 2.14
CA PHE A 10 -39.52 -13.70 2.82
C PHE A 10 -38.26 -13.97 1.98
N PHE A 11 -37.78 -12.94 1.28
CA PHE A 11 -36.43 -12.96 0.73
C PHE A 11 -35.43 -12.82 1.88
N GLN A 12 -34.83 -13.93 2.29
CA GLN A 12 -33.66 -13.89 3.16
C GLN A 12 -32.45 -13.40 2.34
N THR A 13 -32.11 -12.13 2.44
CA THR A 13 -30.83 -11.60 1.97
C THR A 13 -29.75 -12.11 2.94
N SER A 14 -29.00 -13.13 2.51
CA SER A 14 -27.78 -13.54 3.19
C SER A 14 -26.79 -12.38 3.12
N ALA A 15 -26.63 -11.62 4.19
CA ALA A 15 -25.54 -10.68 4.33
C ALA A 15 -24.23 -11.49 4.36
N PHE A 16 -23.55 -11.59 3.23
CA PHE A 16 -22.17 -12.08 3.19
C PHE A 16 -21.33 -11.09 3.98
N SER A 17 -20.95 -11.44 5.19
CA SER A 17 -19.95 -10.70 5.94
C SER A 17 -18.65 -10.76 5.17
N GLN A 18 -18.22 -9.63 4.60
CA GLN A 18 -16.94 -9.55 3.92
C GLN A 18 -15.83 -9.73 4.97
N ASN A 19 -14.99 -10.74 4.76
CA ASN A 19 -13.83 -11.03 5.63
C ASN A 19 -12.65 -10.14 5.21
N LEU A 20 -12.75 -8.84 5.55
CA LEU A 20 -11.79 -7.83 5.10
C LEU A 20 -10.52 -7.82 5.95
N GLY A 21 -9.41 -7.49 5.31
CA GLY A 21 -8.13 -7.17 5.92
C GLY A 21 -7.63 -5.81 5.49
N LYS A 22 -6.68 -5.28 6.25
CA LYS A 22 -5.93 -4.08 5.90
C LYS A 22 -4.45 -4.38 5.88
N ALA A 23 -3.71 -3.66 5.02
CA ALA A 23 -2.25 -3.63 5.00
C ALA A 23 -1.78 -2.21 4.68
N TYR A 24 -0.61 -1.84 5.19
CA TYR A 24 -0.06 -0.50 5.04
C TYR A 24 1.39 -0.59 4.59
N PHE A 25 1.71 0.06 3.46
CA PHE A 25 3.06 0.09 2.91
C PHE A 25 3.44 1.48 2.42
N ALA A 26 4.70 1.85 2.64
CA ALA A 26 5.32 3.02 2.03
C ALA A 26 6.43 2.56 1.08
N GLY A 27 6.43 3.04 -0.15
CA GLY A 27 7.36 2.57 -1.20
C GLY A 27 7.76 3.67 -2.19
N GLY A 28 8.03 4.87 -1.69
CA GLY A 28 8.24 6.09 -2.50
C GLY A 28 6.92 6.74 -2.84
N CYS A 29 6.80 7.28 -4.05
CA CYS A 29 5.58 7.92 -4.52
C CYS A 29 4.35 7.00 -4.37
N PHE A 30 3.37 7.45 -3.60
CA PHE A 30 2.16 6.67 -3.33
C PHE A 30 1.28 6.46 -4.57
N TRP A 31 1.32 7.34 -5.60
CA TRP A 31 0.62 7.10 -6.88
C TRP A 31 1.11 5.83 -7.59
N CYS A 32 2.44 5.59 -7.56
CA CYS A 32 3.03 4.37 -8.14
C CYS A 32 2.69 3.13 -7.32
N MET A 33 2.62 3.29 -6.00
CA MET A 33 2.22 2.18 -5.12
C MET A 33 0.74 1.86 -5.29
N GLU A 34 -0.14 2.86 -5.38
CA GLU A 34 -1.57 2.72 -5.63
C GLU A 34 -1.82 1.94 -6.93
N GLU A 35 -1.27 2.39 -8.07
CA GLU A 35 -1.35 1.67 -9.35
C GLU A 35 -0.88 0.22 -9.25
N SER A 36 0.20 -0.04 -8.51
CA SER A 36 0.80 -1.38 -8.42
C SER A 36 -0.06 -2.38 -7.64
N PHE A 37 -0.94 -1.92 -6.75
CA PHE A 37 -1.75 -2.80 -5.89
C PHE A 37 -3.21 -2.87 -6.31
N GLU A 38 -3.75 -1.87 -7.00
CA GLU A 38 -5.20 -1.79 -7.24
C GLU A 38 -5.72 -2.88 -8.17
N ASN A 39 -4.88 -3.38 -9.08
CA ASN A 39 -5.23 -4.47 -9.99
C ASN A 39 -4.88 -5.87 -9.44
N GLU A 40 -4.43 -5.97 -8.18
CA GLU A 40 -4.08 -7.26 -7.58
C GLU A 40 -5.34 -8.03 -7.18
N GLU A 41 -5.38 -9.33 -7.46
CA GLU A 41 -6.53 -10.16 -7.14
C GLU A 41 -6.85 -10.13 -5.64
N GLY A 42 -8.10 -9.81 -5.30
CA GLY A 42 -8.59 -9.74 -3.93
C GLY A 42 -8.35 -8.40 -3.24
N VAL A 43 -7.67 -7.46 -3.85
CA VAL A 43 -7.65 -6.06 -3.43
C VAL A 43 -8.97 -5.42 -3.83
N LEU A 44 -9.57 -4.67 -2.92
CA LEU A 44 -10.86 -4.01 -3.10
C LEU A 44 -10.73 -2.50 -3.22
N GLU A 45 -9.73 -1.93 -2.54
CA GLU A 45 -9.48 -0.49 -2.53
C GLU A 45 -8.04 -0.24 -2.10
N VAL A 46 -7.40 0.72 -2.73
CA VAL A 46 -6.11 1.26 -2.31
C VAL A 46 -6.26 2.77 -2.10
N ILE A 47 -5.82 3.27 -0.96
CA ILE A 47 -5.99 4.66 -0.57
C ILE A 47 -4.60 5.26 -0.35
N SER A 48 -4.26 6.31 -1.07
CA SER A 48 -3.04 7.09 -0.87
C SER A 48 -3.14 7.96 0.38
N GLY A 49 -2.07 8.04 1.18
CA GLY A 49 -2.08 8.78 2.44
C GLY A 49 -0.73 8.84 3.13
N TYR A 50 -0.78 9.07 4.44
CA TYR A 50 0.39 9.31 5.28
C TYR A 50 0.34 8.48 6.54
N SER A 51 1.48 7.91 6.96
CA SER A 51 1.58 7.13 8.20
C SER A 51 3.00 7.17 8.78
N GLY A 52 3.12 6.81 10.05
CA GLY A 52 4.40 6.58 10.74
C GLY A 52 5.07 7.83 11.31
N GLY A 53 4.49 9.01 11.14
CA GLY A 53 4.93 10.29 11.71
C GLY A 53 4.18 10.67 12.98
N ILE A 54 4.39 11.92 13.44
CA ILE A 54 3.85 12.45 14.70
C ILE A 54 2.85 13.59 14.50
N THR A 55 2.82 14.22 13.35
CA THR A 55 1.91 15.34 13.06
C THR A 55 0.50 14.81 12.83
N GLU A 56 -0.49 15.39 13.50
CA GLU A 56 -1.90 15.07 13.27
C GLU A 56 -2.45 15.79 12.04
N ASN A 57 -3.23 15.08 11.22
CA ASN A 57 -3.84 15.60 9.99
C ASN A 57 -2.83 16.37 9.10
N PRO A 58 -1.69 15.75 8.73
CA PRO A 58 -0.67 16.42 7.97
C PRO A 58 -1.17 16.72 6.55
N THR A 59 -0.70 17.81 5.97
CA THR A 59 -0.88 18.13 4.56
C THR A 59 0.23 17.51 3.71
N TYR A 60 -0.01 17.40 2.39
CA TYR A 60 0.99 16.91 1.44
C TYR A 60 2.29 17.73 1.51
N GLU A 61 2.15 19.04 1.55
CA GLU A 61 3.27 19.97 1.61
C GLU A 61 4.13 19.72 2.86
N GLU A 62 3.51 19.59 4.04
CA GLU A 62 4.23 19.33 5.29
C GLU A 62 4.97 17.99 5.26
N VAL A 63 4.35 16.94 4.70
CA VAL A 63 4.96 15.61 4.57
C VAL A 63 6.15 15.64 3.62
N THR A 64 6.00 16.27 2.46
CA THR A 64 7.06 16.34 1.44
C THR A 64 8.23 17.22 1.87
N TYR A 65 7.99 18.27 2.68
CA TYR A 65 9.05 19.04 3.34
C TYR A 65 9.81 18.24 4.43
N GLY A 66 9.26 17.06 4.85
CA GLY A 66 9.95 16.14 5.74
C GLY A 66 9.92 16.51 7.22
N THR A 67 9.06 17.43 7.64
CA THR A 67 8.97 17.92 9.04
C THR A 67 8.04 17.10 9.92
N THR A 68 7.14 16.32 9.32
CA THR A 68 6.08 15.57 10.02
C THR A 68 6.51 14.20 10.54
N GLY A 69 7.59 13.64 9.98
CA GLY A 69 8.01 12.25 10.20
C GLY A 69 7.13 11.21 9.53
N HIS A 70 6.12 11.62 8.76
CA HIS A 70 5.29 10.71 7.97
C HIS A 70 5.99 10.25 6.68
N PHE A 71 5.55 9.07 6.21
CA PHE A 71 5.89 8.52 4.91
C PHE A 71 4.67 8.61 3.99
N GLU A 72 4.89 8.80 2.69
CA GLU A 72 3.86 8.51 1.69
C GLU A 72 3.54 7.02 1.75
N THR A 73 2.30 6.71 2.12
CA THR A 73 1.85 5.37 2.49
C THR A 73 0.56 5.06 1.75
N ILE A 74 0.36 3.81 1.38
CA ILE A 74 -0.93 3.31 0.91
C ILE A 74 -1.60 2.46 2.00
N GLU A 75 -2.92 2.63 2.18
CA GLU A 75 -3.80 1.68 2.86
C GLU A 75 -4.41 0.77 1.81
N ILE A 76 -4.30 -0.54 2.00
CA ILE A 76 -4.87 -1.57 1.12
C ILE A 76 -5.98 -2.28 1.86
N ILE A 77 -7.20 -2.24 1.33
CA ILE A 77 -8.35 -3.01 1.81
C ILE A 77 -8.50 -4.23 0.91
N TYR A 78 -8.49 -5.43 1.48
CA TYR A 78 -8.51 -6.68 0.72
C TYR A 78 -9.45 -7.74 1.30
N ASP A 79 -9.97 -8.62 0.44
CA ASP A 79 -10.76 -9.79 0.82
C ASP A 79 -9.85 -10.95 1.22
N LYS A 80 -9.85 -11.31 2.52
CA LYS A 80 -9.06 -12.42 3.07
C LYS A 80 -9.42 -13.80 2.51
N ASN A 81 -10.55 -13.92 1.80
CA ASN A 81 -10.91 -15.15 1.13
C ASN A 81 -10.21 -15.29 -0.24
N LYS A 82 -9.72 -14.19 -0.82
CA LYS A 82 -9.08 -14.16 -2.14
C LYS A 82 -7.56 -13.97 -2.05
N THR A 83 -7.11 -13.11 -1.14
CA THR A 83 -5.68 -12.85 -0.95
C THR A 83 -5.33 -12.77 0.54
N ASN A 84 -4.07 -12.55 0.86
CA ASN A 84 -3.60 -12.47 2.23
C ASN A 84 -2.41 -11.49 2.35
N TYR A 85 -2.10 -11.08 3.58
CA TYR A 85 -1.02 -10.15 3.87
C TYR A 85 0.33 -10.58 3.27
N LYS A 86 0.64 -11.88 3.26
CA LYS A 86 1.90 -12.39 2.70
C LYS A 86 2.00 -12.11 1.19
N ASN A 87 0.93 -12.32 0.43
CA ASN A 87 0.92 -12.05 -1.01
C ASN A 87 1.12 -10.55 -1.28
N LEU A 88 0.44 -9.68 -0.51
CA LEU A 88 0.62 -8.23 -0.59
C LEU A 88 2.04 -7.80 -0.20
N LEU A 89 2.64 -8.44 0.81
CA LEU A 89 4.03 -8.20 1.20
C LEU A 89 5.01 -8.65 0.10
N ASP A 90 4.76 -9.78 -0.55
CA ASP A 90 5.58 -10.25 -1.67
C ASP A 90 5.49 -9.29 -2.87
N LEU A 91 4.31 -8.72 -3.14
CA LEU A 91 4.11 -7.68 -4.16
C LEU A 91 4.82 -6.37 -3.76
N PHE A 92 4.71 -5.95 -2.49
CA PHE A 92 5.41 -4.78 -1.97
C PHE A 92 6.91 -4.85 -2.25
N TRP A 93 7.56 -5.97 -1.91
CA TRP A 93 9.00 -6.12 -2.17
C TRP A 93 9.35 -5.91 -3.64
N LYS A 94 8.58 -6.49 -4.55
CA LYS A 94 8.82 -6.38 -6.01
C LYS A 94 8.62 -4.97 -6.55
N ASN A 95 7.96 -4.10 -5.80
CA ASN A 95 7.65 -2.74 -6.19
C ASN A 95 8.56 -1.67 -5.54
N ILE A 96 9.61 -2.08 -4.83
CA ILE A 96 10.56 -1.14 -4.21
C ILE A 96 12.02 -1.50 -4.53
N ASP A 97 12.91 -0.52 -4.36
CA ASP A 97 14.34 -0.76 -4.13
C ASP A 97 14.55 -0.92 -2.60
N PRO A 98 14.71 -2.15 -2.10
CA PRO A 98 14.86 -2.39 -0.67
C PRO A 98 16.25 -1.98 -0.13
N PHE A 99 17.12 -1.44 -0.99
CA PHE A 99 18.49 -1.04 -0.67
C PHE A 99 18.69 0.48 -0.69
N ASP A 100 17.67 1.26 -1.06
CA ASP A 100 17.76 2.72 -1.08
C ASP A 100 17.29 3.32 0.27
N ALA A 101 18.27 3.75 1.07
CA ALA A 101 18.01 4.39 2.37
C ALA A 101 17.62 5.87 2.26
N LYS A 102 17.66 6.48 1.07
CA LYS A 102 17.45 7.93 0.89
C LYS A 102 16.09 8.28 0.31
N GLY A 103 15.34 7.29 -0.14
CA GLY A 103 14.06 7.45 -0.81
C GLY A 103 13.74 6.25 -1.69
N GLN A 104 13.08 6.47 -2.82
CA GLN A 104 12.84 5.44 -3.82
C GLN A 104 13.00 6.07 -5.21
N PHE A 105 13.78 5.43 -6.06
CA PHE A 105 14.00 5.84 -7.46
C PHE A 105 14.41 7.32 -7.58
N CYS A 106 13.60 8.15 -8.28
CA CYS A 106 13.84 9.57 -8.40
C CYS A 106 13.43 10.38 -7.17
N ASP A 107 12.54 9.86 -6.33
CA ASP A 107 12.02 10.55 -5.15
C ASP A 107 13.00 10.40 -3.99
N LYS A 108 13.57 11.50 -3.55
CA LYS A 108 14.52 11.52 -2.44
C LYS A 108 13.97 12.35 -1.29
N GLY A 109 14.18 11.87 -0.10
CA GLY A 109 13.69 12.48 1.13
C GLY A 109 13.12 11.46 2.11
N TYR A 110 12.85 11.92 3.32
CA TYR A 110 12.39 11.04 4.40
C TYR A 110 11.04 10.39 4.08
N SER A 111 10.09 11.18 3.56
CA SER A 111 8.73 10.75 3.23
C SER A 111 8.66 9.66 2.14
N TYR A 112 9.70 9.54 1.32
CA TYR A 112 9.78 8.58 0.22
C TYR A 112 10.55 7.30 0.54
N ARG A 113 10.98 7.12 1.79
CA ARG A 113 11.65 5.87 2.20
C ARG A 113 10.66 4.72 2.29
N SER A 114 11.14 3.49 2.08
CA SER A 114 10.31 2.31 2.16
C SER A 114 10.04 1.88 3.59
N VAL A 115 8.78 1.52 3.87
CA VAL A 115 8.32 1.02 5.17
C VAL A 115 7.30 -0.09 4.96
N SER A 116 7.45 -1.20 5.67
CA SER A 116 6.39 -2.17 5.89
C SER A 116 5.84 -2.00 7.30
N PHE A 117 4.55 -1.64 7.39
CA PHE A 117 3.88 -1.52 8.67
C PHE A 117 3.24 -2.85 9.08
N TYR A 118 3.19 -3.12 10.38
CA TYR A 118 2.50 -4.28 10.94
C TYR A 118 1.47 -3.89 11.99
N GLU A 119 0.32 -4.51 11.96
CA GLU A 119 -0.76 -4.33 12.96
C GLU A 119 -0.64 -5.33 14.11
N ASN A 120 -0.02 -6.48 13.86
CA ASN A 120 0.09 -7.60 14.83
C ASN A 120 1.39 -8.39 14.64
N GLU A 121 1.71 -9.23 15.63
CA GLU A 121 2.97 -9.99 15.64
C GLU A 121 3.08 -11.00 14.48
N LYS A 122 1.96 -11.51 13.96
CA LYS A 122 1.99 -12.41 12.79
C LYS A 122 2.46 -11.69 11.54
N GLN A 123 2.00 -10.45 11.31
CA GLN A 123 2.47 -9.64 10.19
C GLN A 123 3.95 -9.28 10.39
N LYS A 124 4.36 -8.89 11.60
CA LYS A 124 5.76 -8.59 11.92
C LYS A 124 6.68 -9.78 11.61
N ASP A 125 6.32 -10.96 12.06
CA ASP A 125 7.08 -12.19 11.80
C ASP A 125 7.20 -12.49 10.29
N LEU A 126 6.13 -12.27 9.51
CA LEU A 126 6.18 -12.40 8.04
C LEU A 126 7.14 -11.39 7.41
N ILE A 127 7.15 -10.14 7.85
CA ILE A 127 8.07 -9.11 7.36
C ILE A 127 9.52 -9.51 7.67
N GLU A 128 9.81 -9.85 8.93
CA GLU A 128 11.16 -10.19 9.37
C GLU A 128 11.71 -11.43 8.64
N LYS A 129 10.90 -12.46 8.46
CA LYS A 129 11.26 -13.65 7.67
C LYS A 129 11.50 -13.31 6.19
N SER A 130 10.71 -12.43 5.61
CA SER A 130 10.90 -12.00 4.23
C SER A 130 12.20 -11.20 4.06
N ILE A 131 12.52 -10.31 5.01
CA ILE A 131 13.80 -9.57 5.03
C ILE A 131 14.98 -10.55 5.08
N GLN A 132 14.99 -11.49 6.02
CA GLN A 132 16.07 -12.49 6.13
C GLN A 132 16.25 -13.28 4.83
N LYS A 133 15.14 -13.67 4.17
CA LYS A 133 15.19 -14.36 2.89
C LYS A 133 15.79 -13.49 1.78
N LEU A 134 15.42 -12.22 1.71
CA LEU A 134 15.92 -11.29 0.71
C LEU A 134 17.40 -10.94 0.96
N GLU A 135 17.80 -10.68 2.20
CA GLU A 135 19.21 -10.43 2.56
C GLU A 135 20.09 -11.61 2.17
N LYS A 136 19.62 -12.84 2.40
CA LYS A 136 20.32 -14.04 1.96
C LYS A 136 20.37 -14.17 0.43
N LYS A 137 19.26 -13.86 -0.28
CA LYS A 137 19.19 -13.92 -1.76
C LYS A 137 20.18 -12.95 -2.40
N PHE A 138 20.21 -11.71 -1.90
CA PHE A 138 20.98 -10.63 -2.50
C PHE A 138 22.38 -10.44 -1.89
N ASN A 139 22.68 -11.14 -0.80
CA ASN A 139 23.89 -10.93 0.02
C ASN A 139 24.07 -9.43 0.35
N LYS A 140 22.99 -8.75 0.67
CA LYS A 140 22.95 -7.30 0.92
C LYS A 140 21.90 -6.98 1.98
N LYS A 141 22.20 -6.00 2.86
CA LYS A 141 21.31 -5.58 3.93
C LYS A 141 20.10 -4.83 3.36
N ILE A 142 18.90 -5.18 3.83
CA ILE A 142 17.66 -4.47 3.57
C ILE A 142 17.59 -3.23 4.47
N VAL A 143 17.24 -2.08 3.89
CA VAL A 143 17.12 -0.80 4.61
C VAL A 143 15.67 -0.33 4.79
N THR A 144 14.71 -1.10 4.30
CA THR A 144 13.28 -0.86 4.51
C THR A 144 12.95 -0.88 6.00
N TYR A 145 12.23 0.12 6.47
CA TYR A 145 11.80 0.19 7.86
C TYR A 145 10.70 -0.84 8.15
N VAL A 146 10.73 -1.40 9.37
CA VAL A 146 9.66 -2.22 9.94
C VAL A 146 9.07 -1.43 11.10
N LYS A 147 7.83 -0.96 10.97
CA LYS A 147 7.19 -0.12 12.00
C LYS A 147 5.85 -0.71 12.42
N LYS A 148 5.54 -0.61 13.72
CA LYS A 148 4.19 -0.89 14.18
C LYS A 148 3.26 0.16 13.58
N PHE A 149 2.13 -0.29 13.01
CA PHE A 149 1.08 0.60 12.54
C PHE A 149 0.41 1.27 13.74
N ASP A 150 0.16 2.56 13.62
CA ASP A 150 -0.56 3.35 14.62
C ASP A 150 -1.75 4.06 13.97
N LYS A 151 -1.50 4.99 13.05
CA LYS A 151 -2.54 5.81 12.45
C LYS A 151 -2.24 6.08 10.97
N PHE A 152 -3.30 6.14 10.17
CA PHE A 152 -3.26 6.51 8.76
C PHE A 152 -4.08 7.78 8.55
N TYR A 153 -3.56 8.70 7.77
CA TYR A 153 -4.24 9.90 7.32
C TYR A 153 -4.37 9.83 5.81
N LYS A 154 -5.62 9.79 5.32
CA LYS A 154 -5.89 9.84 3.87
C LYS A 154 -5.33 11.12 3.28
N ALA A 155 -4.61 11.04 2.18
CA ALA A 155 -4.16 12.20 1.43
C ALA A 155 -5.34 12.90 0.76
N GLU A 156 -5.12 14.14 0.35
CA GLU A 156 -6.10 15.00 -0.31
C GLU A 156 -6.67 14.32 -1.57
N ASP A 157 -7.91 14.60 -1.91
CA ASP A 157 -8.62 13.92 -3.01
C ASP A 157 -7.89 14.02 -4.36
N ARG A 158 -7.13 15.10 -4.58
CA ARG A 158 -6.29 15.27 -5.78
C ARG A 158 -5.20 14.21 -5.94
N HIS A 159 -4.90 13.44 -4.91
CA HIS A 159 -3.87 12.38 -4.90
C HIS A 159 -4.47 10.97 -5.03
N GLN A 160 -5.77 10.79 -4.85
CA GLN A 160 -6.44 9.51 -5.02
C GLN A 160 -6.60 9.22 -6.52
N ASN A 161 -6.36 7.97 -6.92
CA ASN A 161 -6.46 7.51 -8.32
C ASN A 161 -5.70 8.41 -9.31
N TYR A 162 -4.61 9.06 -8.85
CA TYR A 162 -3.86 10.03 -9.67
C TYR A 162 -3.36 9.41 -10.97
N TYR A 163 -3.00 8.16 -10.97
CA TYR A 163 -2.52 7.42 -12.15
C TYR A 163 -3.59 7.30 -13.24
N GLU A 164 -4.89 7.33 -12.90
CA GLU A 164 -6.02 7.37 -13.84
C GLU A 164 -6.46 8.81 -14.14
N GLU A 165 -6.74 9.60 -13.10
CA GLU A 165 -7.29 10.96 -13.20
C GLU A 165 -6.32 11.93 -13.92
N LYS A 166 -5.03 11.73 -13.78
CA LYS A 166 -3.96 12.55 -14.39
C LYS A 166 -3.01 11.71 -15.22
N PHE A 167 -3.53 10.75 -15.96
CA PHE A 167 -2.80 9.72 -16.68
C PHE A 167 -1.56 10.22 -17.43
N LEU A 168 -1.70 11.28 -18.27
CA LEU A 168 -0.56 11.80 -19.05
C LEU A 168 0.56 12.38 -18.17
N ASN A 169 0.20 13.05 -17.07
CA ASN A 169 1.17 13.61 -16.15
C ASN A 169 1.86 12.49 -15.37
N TYR A 170 1.08 11.51 -14.93
CA TYR A 170 1.59 10.34 -14.23
C TYR A 170 2.56 9.53 -15.11
N MET A 171 2.21 9.24 -16.36
CA MET A 171 3.08 8.48 -17.27
C MET A 171 4.41 9.18 -17.53
N ARG A 172 4.39 10.51 -17.74
CA ARG A 172 5.63 11.30 -17.90
C ARG A 172 6.51 11.24 -16.65
N TYR A 173 5.90 11.37 -15.48
CA TYR A 173 6.61 11.25 -14.20
C TYR A 173 7.21 9.84 -14.03
N LYS A 174 6.41 8.79 -14.22
CA LYS A 174 6.81 7.37 -14.05
C LYS A 174 7.99 7.02 -14.99
N GLU A 175 7.92 7.43 -16.24
CA GLU A 175 9.00 7.24 -17.23
C GLU A 175 10.26 7.99 -16.82
N ALA A 176 10.15 9.28 -16.53
CA ALA A 176 11.30 10.12 -16.14
C ALA A 176 11.95 9.63 -14.84
N CYS A 177 11.18 9.03 -13.94
CA CYS A 177 11.68 8.49 -12.67
C CYS A 177 12.52 7.21 -12.83
N GLY A 178 12.38 6.47 -13.94
CA GLY A 178 13.13 5.25 -14.20
C GLY A 178 12.81 4.09 -13.23
N ARG A 179 11.60 4.09 -12.63
CA ARG A 179 11.18 3.09 -11.65
C ARG A 179 11.23 1.67 -12.23
N GLU A 180 10.63 1.45 -13.40
CA GLU A 180 10.57 0.13 -14.03
C GLU A 180 11.94 -0.42 -14.37
N GLU A 181 12.83 0.41 -14.91
CA GLU A 181 14.20 0.01 -15.24
C GLU A 181 14.96 -0.44 -13.98
N THR A 182 14.81 0.31 -12.88
CA THR A 182 15.47 -0.01 -11.61
C THR A 182 14.91 -1.30 -11.01
N LEU A 183 13.58 -1.47 -11.00
CA LEU A 183 12.95 -2.70 -10.51
C LEU A 183 13.38 -3.94 -11.32
N ASN A 184 13.43 -3.82 -12.63
CA ASN A 184 13.91 -4.90 -13.49
C ASN A 184 15.36 -5.30 -13.19
N LYS A 185 16.24 -4.34 -12.91
CA LYS A 185 17.64 -4.62 -12.53
C LYS A 185 17.77 -5.32 -11.18
N ILE A 186 16.84 -5.08 -10.25
CA ILE A 186 16.87 -5.65 -8.90
C ILE A 186 16.24 -7.05 -8.88
N TRP A 187 15.11 -7.22 -9.55
CA TRP A 187 14.25 -8.39 -9.34
C TRP A 187 14.35 -9.47 -10.42
N ASN A 188 14.83 -9.15 -11.63
CA ASN A 188 15.07 -10.06 -12.76
C ASN A 188 16.56 -10.29 -12.98
#